data_c2b8e57b00a1794873f81d9fad5859ff
#
_entry.id   c2b8e57b00a1794873f81d9fad5859ff
#
_cell.length_a   1.000
_cell.length_b   1.000
_cell.length_c   1.000
_cell.angle_alpha   90.00
_cell.angle_beta   90.00
_cell.angle_gamma   90.00
#
_symmetry.space_group_name_H-M   'P 1'
#
loop_
_entity.id
_entity.type
_entity.pdbx_description
1 polymer ?
#
loop_
_entity_poly.entity_id
_entity_poly.type
_entity_poly.pdbx_seq_one_letter_code
_entity_poly.pdbx_strand_id
1 'polypeptide(L)'
;MESVPKFYETWHFGDTKKLSNELVESVRTGLKTATTALVWELEAKGEKPPKVEDILVVTNWKGDPRCIIEITESEVRPFDEIDERFALDYGEGDRTLRWWSSTMWDYYSRVCRKVGLEPSTDMPVSCQRFRLLHK
;
A
#
# COMPACT_ATOMS: atom_id res chain seq x y z
N MET A 1 -13.17 0.59 -17.99
CA MET A 1 -12.48 -0.71 -17.86
C MET A 1 -13.51 -1.78 -17.62
N GLU A 2 -13.55 -2.78 -18.47
CA GLU A 2 -14.54 -3.86 -18.37
C GLU A 2 -13.98 -5.08 -17.65
N SER A 3 -12.72 -5.41 -17.87
CA SER A 3 -12.08 -6.54 -17.22
C SER A 3 -10.59 -6.30 -17.08
N VAL A 4 -9.97 -7.00 -16.12
CA VAL A 4 -8.53 -6.94 -15.89
C VAL A 4 -7.84 -7.94 -16.82
N PRO A 5 -6.89 -7.51 -17.68
CA PRO A 5 -6.09 -8.45 -18.44
C PRO A 5 -5.34 -9.41 -17.53
N LYS A 6 -5.21 -10.67 -17.93
CA LYS A 6 -4.60 -11.71 -17.08
C LYS A 6 -3.14 -11.45 -16.71
N PHE A 7 -2.43 -10.67 -17.51
CA PHE A 7 -1.02 -10.36 -17.27
C PHE A 7 -0.79 -9.15 -16.36
N TYR A 8 -1.86 -8.43 -15.94
CA TYR A 8 -1.75 -7.35 -14.99
C TYR A 8 -2.02 -7.86 -13.59
N GLU A 9 -1.17 -7.43 -12.64
CA GLU A 9 -1.44 -7.67 -11.24
C GLU A 9 -2.52 -6.71 -10.76
N THR A 10 -3.25 -7.13 -9.73
CA THR A 10 -4.26 -6.29 -9.11
C THR A 10 -3.84 -5.92 -7.70
N TRP A 11 -4.20 -4.70 -7.30
CA TRP A 11 -4.04 -4.23 -5.94
C TRP A 11 -5.39 -3.97 -5.31
N HIS A 12 -5.53 -4.46 -4.10
CA HIS A 12 -6.70 -4.28 -3.27
C HIS A 12 -6.27 -3.59 -1.98
N PHE A 13 -6.80 -2.42 -1.70
CA PHE A 13 -6.48 -1.66 -0.50
C PHE A 13 -7.53 -1.86 0.58
N GLY A 14 -7.08 -1.87 1.84
CA GLY A 14 -7.96 -1.92 2.98
C GLY A 14 -8.50 -3.32 3.29
N ASP A 15 -8.93 -3.49 4.53
CA ASP A 15 -9.43 -4.77 5.04
C ASP A 15 -10.94 -4.77 5.33
N THR A 16 -11.62 -3.67 5.01
CA THR A 16 -13.09 -3.57 5.10
C THR A 16 -13.63 -2.95 3.82
N LYS A 17 -14.90 -3.20 3.53
CA LYS A 17 -15.57 -2.64 2.36
C LYS A 17 -15.51 -1.11 2.34
N LYS A 18 -15.82 -0.49 3.47
CA LYS A 18 -15.82 0.98 3.58
C LYS A 18 -14.42 1.54 3.31
N LEU A 19 -13.41 1.02 4.00
CA LEU A 19 -12.05 1.51 3.86
C LEU A 19 -11.52 1.26 2.45
N SER A 20 -11.75 0.07 1.90
CA SER A 20 -11.31 -0.27 0.55
C SER A 20 -11.85 0.71 -0.48
N ASN A 21 -13.15 0.99 -0.43
CA ASN A 21 -13.77 1.91 -1.39
C ASN A 21 -13.31 3.36 -1.21
N GLU A 22 -13.08 3.79 0.03
CA GLU A 22 -12.52 5.11 0.31
C GLU A 22 -11.11 5.25 -0.23
N LEU A 23 -10.27 4.25 -0.05
CA LEU A 23 -8.88 4.27 -0.53
C LEU A 23 -8.81 4.29 -2.05
N VAL A 24 -9.68 3.55 -2.73
CA VAL A 24 -9.77 3.61 -4.19
C VAL A 24 -10.06 5.04 -4.66
N GLU A 25 -10.99 5.73 -4.02
CA GLU A 25 -11.29 7.12 -4.39
C GLU A 25 -10.11 8.05 -4.06
N SER A 26 -9.39 7.81 -2.98
CA SER A 26 -8.19 8.59 -2.66
C SER A 26 -7.10 8.42 -3.73
N VAL A 27 -6.96 7.22 -4.29
CA VAL A 27 -6.03 6.98 -5.40
C VAL A 27 -6.51 7.71 -6.66
N ARG A 28 -7.80 7.58 -6.99
CA ARG A 28 -8.36 8.18 -8.21
C ARG A 28 -8.30 9.70 -8.20
N THR A 29 -8.40 10.32 -7.04
CA THR A 29 -8.35 11.80 -6.91
C THR A 29 -6.95 12.35 -6.70
N GLY A 30 -5.94 11.48 -6.55
CA GLY A 30 -4.56 11.89 -6.35
C GLY A 30 -4.19 12.24 -4.92
N LEU A 31 -5.09 12.00 -3.96
CA LEU A 31 -4.80 12.22 -2.55
C LEU A 31 -3.80 11.19 -2.03
N LYS A 32 -3.95 9.94 -2.45
CA LYS A 32 -3.03 8.85 -2.10
C LYS A 32 -2.17 8.52 -3.31
N THR A 33 -0.85 8.75 -3.17
CA THR A 33 0.15 8.47 -4.22
C THR A 33 1.27 7.57 -3.74
N ALA A 34 1.15 7.01 -2.53
CA ALA A 34 2.12 6.08 -1.97
C ALA A 34 1.42 5.01 -1.14
N THR A 35 2.10 3.88 -0.96
CA THR A 35 1.60 2.79 -0.15
C THR A 35 2.76 2.01 0.45
N THR A 36 2.47 1.19 1.45
CA THR A 36 3.47 0.36 2.11
C THR A 36 2.96 -1.06 2.32
N ALA A 37 3.91 -1.97 2.51
CA ALA A 37 3.62 -3.33 2.98
C ALA A 37 4.76 -3.77 3.88
N LEU A 38 4.47 -4.57 4.89
CA LEU A 38 5.51 -5.14 5.72
C LEU A 38 6.21 -6.24 4.93
N VAL A 39 7.54 -6.14 4.78
CA VAL A 39 8.32 -7.12 4.00
C VAL A 39 8.12 -8.53 4.55
N TRP A 40 8.07 -8.69 5.87
CA TRP A 40 7.86 -10.00 6.50
C TRP A 40 6.52 -10.63 6.13
N GLU A 41 5.48 -9.81 5.91
CA GLU A 41 4.19 -10.32 5.43
C GLU A 41 4.29 -10.78 3.99
N LEU A 42 4.97 -10.01 3.14
CA LEU A 42 5.18 -10.39 1.74
C LEU A 42 5.94 -11.72 1.65
N GLU A 43 7.01 -11.86 2.44
CA GLU A 43 7.80 -13.09 2.47
C GLU A 43 6.96 -14.28 2.94
N ALA A 44 6.14 -14.10 3.96
CA ALA A 44 5.26 -15.15 4.47
C ALA A 44 4.25 -15.63 3.42
N LYS A 45 3.84 -14.75 2.52
CA LYS A 45 2.90 -15.06 1.44
C LYS A 45 3.59 -15.52 0.15
N GLY A 46 4.92 -15.52 0.12
CA GLY A 46 5.68 -15.84 -1.09
C GLY A 46 5.56 -14.76 -2.17
N GLU A 47 5.26 -13.54 -1.76
CA GLU A 47 5.09 -12.40 -2.68
C GLU A 47 6.33 -11.51 -2.68
N LYS A 48 6.53 -10.78 -3.78
CA LYS A 48 7.61 -9.80 -3.91
C LYS A 48 7.01 -8.41 -3.99
N PRO A 49 7.76 -7.38 -3.50
CA PRO A 49 7.29 -6.00 -3.67
C PRO A 49 7.23 -5.62 -5.15
N PRO A 50 6.32 -4.72 -5.53
CA PRO A 50 6.29 -4.20 -6.88
C PRO A 50 7.57 -3.44 -7.22
N LYS A 51 7.91 -3.40 -8.51
CA LYS A 51 9.11 -2.74 -9.02
C LYS A 51 8.72 -1.47 -9.79
N VAL A 52 9.66 -0.57 -9.92
CA VAL A 52 9.52 0.60 -10.80
C VAL A 52 9.11 0.14 -12.20
N GLU A 53 8.17 0.85 -12.80
CA GLU A 53 7.55 0.57 -14.10
C GLU A 53 6.47 -0.53 -14.09
N ASP A 54 6.28 -1.22 -12.98
CA ASP A 54 5.15 -2.16 -12.88
C ASP A 54 3.83 -1.41 -13.01
N ILE A 55 2.93 -1.98 -13.78
CA ILE A 55 1.57 -1.43 -13.99
C ILE A 55 0.59 -2.31 -13.26
N LEU A 56 -0.23 -1.69 -12.42
CA LEU A 56 -1.14 -2.41 -11.54
C LEU A 56 -2.57 -1.88 -11.71
N VAL A 57 -3.53 -2.79 -11.63
CA VAL A 57 -4.94 -2.43 -11.65
C VAL A 57 -5.46 -2.39 -10.21
N VAL A 58 -5.95 -1.23 -9.80
CA VAL A 58 -6.53 -1.05 -8.46
C VAL A 58 -8.00 -1.44 -8.51
N THR A 59 -8.39 -2.33 -7.61
CA THR A 59 -9.76 -2.84 -7.55
C THR A 59 -10.47 -2.33 -6.31
N ASN A 60 -11.81 -2.28 -6.38
CA ASN A 60 -12.65 -1.99 -5.22
C ASN A 60 -12.83 -3.26 -4.37
N TRP A 61 -13.67 -3.19 -3.33
CA TRP A 61 -13.93 -4.32 -2.44
C TRP A 61 -14.45 -5.55 -3.18
N LYS A 62 -15.25 -5.35 -4.22
CA LYS A 62 -15.80 -6.46 -5.03
C LYS A 62 -14.81 -7.06 -6.01
N GLY A 63 -13.65 -6.43 -6.19
CA GLY A 63 -12.66 -6.86 -7.17
C GLY A 63 -12.85 -6.24 -8.54
N ASP A 64 -13.76 -5.26 -8.70
CA ASP A 64 -13.94 -4.57 -9.96
C ASP A 64 -12.78 -3.61 -10.21
N PRO A 65 -12.24 -3.54 -11.44
CA PRO A 65 -11.18 -2.58 -11.77
C PRO A 65 -11.69 -1.14 -11.68
N ARG A 66 -10.93 -0.29 -11.01
CA ARG A 66 -11.33 1.12 -10.78
C ARG A 66 -10.35 2.12 -11.35
N CYS A 67 -9.05 1.79 -11.38
CA CYS A 67 -8.04 2.65 -12.00
C CYS A 67 -6.78 1.84 -12.27
N ILE A 68 -5.87 2.45 -13.04
CA ILE A 68 -4.59 1.84 -13.39
C ILE A 68 -3.50 2.78 -12.89
N ILE A 69 -2.49 2.23 -12.22
CA ILE A 69 -1.35 2.99 -11.70
C ILE A 69 -0.06 2.39 -12.20
N GLU A 70 0.99 3.21 -12.21
CA GLU A 70 2.35 2.79 -12.50
C GLU A 70 3.24 3.10 -11.31
N ILE A 71 4.07 2.14 -10.90
CA ILE A 71 5.03 2.33 -9.81
C ILE A 71 6.17 3.20 -10.30
N THR A 72 6.40 4.31 -9.60
CA THR A 72 7.47 5.27 -9.94
C THR A 72 8.68 5.16 -9.03
N GLU A 73 8.48 4.69 -7.79
CA GLU A 73 9.54 4.46 -6.82
C GLU A 73 9.21 3.21 -6.02
N SER A 74 10.23 2.43 -5.70
CA SER A 74 10.08 1.22 -4.88
C SER A 74 11.37 1.02 -4.09
N GLU A 75 11.25 1.02 -2.76
CA GLU A 75 12.40 0.82 -1.87
C GLU A 75 11.95 0.19 -0.56
N VAL A 76 12.91 -0.33 0.19
CA VAL A 76 12.68 -0.85 1.54
C VAL A 76 13.32 0.09 2.53
N ARG A 77 12.56 0.48 3.56
CA ARG A 77 13.06 1.30 4.66
C ARG A 77 12.71 0.66 6.00
N PRO A 78 13.53 0.86 7.04
CA PRO A 78 13.08 0.52 8.39
C PRO A 78 11.84 1.32 8.76
N PHE A 79 10.97 0.72 9.56
CA PHE A 79 9.71 1.36 9.97
C PHE A 79 9.93 2.77 10.54
N ASP A 80 10.96 2.96 11.35
CA ASP A 80 11.25 4.24 12.01
C ASP A 80 11.94 5.26 11.10
N GLU A 81 12.19 4.93 9.82
CA GLU A 81 12.78 5.86 8.84
C GLU A 81 11.77 6.36 7.81
N ILE A 82 10.50 6.08 7.99
CA ILE A 82 9.44 6.70 7.17
C ILE A 82 9.33 8.17 7.61
N ASP A 83 9.28 9.09 6.65
CA ASP A 83 9.30 10.52 6.93
C ASP A 83 7.93 11.20 6.70
N GLU A 84 7.85 12.48 7.07
CA GLU A 84 6.63 13.29 6.95
C GLU A 84 6.15 13.42 5.50
N ARG A 85 7.07 13.54 4.56
CA ARG A 85 6.73 13.64 3.13
C ARG A 85 6.07 12.36 2.64
N PHE A 86 6.61 11.20 3.04
CA PHE A 86 6.03 9.94 2.64
C PHE A 86 4.63 9.76 3.26
N ALA A 87 4.46 10.13 4.53
CA ALA A 87 3.14 10.07 5.17
C ALA A 87 2.12 10.94 4.46
N LEU A 88 2.53 12.13 4.00
CA LEU A 88 1.67 13.01 3.22
C LEU A 88 1.24 12.34 1.91
N ASP A 89 2.18 11.74 1.20
CA ASP A 89 1.91 11.05 -0.07
C ASP A 89 1.14 9.75 0.14
N TYR A 90 1.28 9.12 1.30
CA TYR A 90 0.48 7.95 1.69
C TYR A 90 -1.02 8.29 1.74
N GLY A 91 -1.35 9.53 2.11
CA GLY A 91 -2.66 10.12 1.89
C GLY A 91 -3.80 9.61 2.75
N GLU A 92 -3.52 8.93 3.87
CA GLU A 92 -4.55 8.40 4.75
C GLU A 92 -4.59 9.11 6.10
N GLY A 93 -5.73 9.05 6.77
CA GLY A 93 -5.93 9.70 8.04
C GLY A 93 -5.79 11.21 7.91
N ASP A 94 -5.05 11.84 8.83
CA ASP A 94 -4.78 13.28 8.77
C ASP A 94 -3.51 13.60 7.95
N ARG A 95 -2.93 12.57 7.32
CA ARG A 95 -1.77 12.66 6.43
C ARG A 95 -0.48 13.07 7.14
N THR A 96 -0.39 12.84 8.46
CA THR A 96 0.83 13.12 9.24
C THR A 96 1.62 11.85 9.48
N LEU A 97 2.92 12.01 9.76
CA LEU A 97 3.77 10.88 10.16
C LEU A 97 3.29 10.29 11.49
N ARG A 98 2.79 11.13 12.38
CA ARG A 98 2.26 10.68 13.67
C ARG A 98 1.10 9.70 13.47
N TRP A 99 0.15 10.03 12.61
CA TRP A 99 -0.97 9.14 12.28
C TRP A 99 -0.46 7.85 11.63
N TRP A 100 0.42 7.99 10.63
CA TRP A 100 0.96 6.83 9.91
C TRP A 100 1.68 5.88 10.87
N SER A 101 2.59 6.40 11.68
CA SER A 101 3.37 5.60 12.62
C SER A 101 2.48 4.87 13.63
N SER A 102 1.52 5.57 14.21
CA SER A 102 0.61 4.99 15.20
C SER A 102 -0.28 3.91 14.58
N THR A 103 -0.90 4.22 13.45
CA THR A 103 -1.84 3.32 12.78
C THR A 103 -1.13 2.10 12.22
N MET A 104 0.01 2.31 11.56
CA MET A 104 0.74 1.21 10.93
C MET A 104 1.51 0.37 11.94
N TRP A 105 1.94 0.95 13.07
CA TRP A 105 2.50 0.15 14.15
C TRP A 105 1.48 -0.87 14.64
N ASP A 106 0.26 -0.43 14.87
CA ASP A 106 -0.82 -1.31 15.32
C ASP A 106 -1.11 -2.41 14.30
N TYR A 107 -1.27 -2.03 13.04
CA TYR A 107 -1.55 -2.97 11.96
C TYR A 107 -0.40 -3.97 11.76
N TYR A 108 0.83 -3.49 11.64
CA TYR A 108 1.98 -4.35 11.41
C TYR A 108 2.31 -5.22 12.62
N SER A 109 2.02 -4.75 13.83
CA SER A 109 2.17 -5.57 15.04
C SER A 109 1.23 -6.78 14.98
N ARG A 110 -0.01 -6.58 14.53
CA ARG A 110 -0.96 -7.68 14.35
C ARG A 110 -0.49 -8.66 13.28
N VAL A 111 0.05 -8.15 12.19
CA VAL A 111 0.62 -8.98 11.12
C VAL A 111 1.79 -9.80 11.63
N CYS A 112 2.72 -9.18 12.37
CA CYS A 112 3.86 -9.88 12.96
C CYS A 112 3.42 -11.07 13.82
N ARG A 113 2.41 -10.85 14.68
CA ARG A 113 1.90 -11.92 15.54
C ARG A 113 1.35 -13.09 14.74
N LYS A 114 0.70 -12.82 13.62
CA LYS A 114 0.16 -13.87 12.76
C LYS A 114 1.24 -14.73 12.10
N VAL A 115 2.40 -14.14 11.81
CA VAL A 115 3.51 -14.86 11.17
C VAL A 115 4.57 -15.29 12.19
N GLY A 116 4.32 -15.13 13.49
CA GLY A 116 5.20 -15.60 14.54
C GLY A 116 6.44 -14.74 14.78
N LEU A 117 6.37 -13.47 14.45
CA LEU A 117 7.49 -12.53 14.62
C LEU A 117 7.13 -11.43 15.62
N GLU A 118 8.16 -10.85 16.25
CA GLU A 118 7.99 -9.72 17.15
C GLU A 118 8.09 -8.42 16.37
N PRO A 119 7.14 -7.48 16.54
CA PRO A 119 7.27 -6.16 15.91
C PRO A 119 8.48 -5.42 16.47
N SER A 120 9.16 -4.67 15.61
CA SER A 120 10.29 -3.83 16.01
C SER A 120 10.29 -2.54 15.20
N THR A 121 10.94 -1.50 15.76
CA THR A 121 10.97 -0.19 15.09
C THR A 121 11.83 -0.19 13.83
N ASP A 122 12.70 -1.18 13.67
CA ASP A 122 13.53 -1.33 12.46
C ASP A 122 13.02 -2.40 11.49
N MET A 123 11.80 -2.91 11.71
CA MET A 123 11.24 -3.91 10.80
C MET A 123 11.15 -3.34 9.38
N PRO A 124 11.47 -4.17 8.36
CA PRO A 124 11.56 -3.66 6.98
C PRO A 124 10.19 -3.40 6.37
N VAL A 125 10.02 -2.20 5.84
CA VAL A 125 8.77 -1.76 5.19
C VAL A 125 9.04 -1.51 3.73
N SER A 126 8.28 -2.16 2.87
CA SER A 126 8.31 -1.94 1.44
C SER A 126 7.50 -0.69 1.12
N CYS A 127 8.14 0.29 0.48
CA CYS A 127 7.56 1.61 0.22
C CYS A 127 7.49 1.86 -1.27
N GLN A 128 6.31 2.13 -1.78
CA GLN A 128 6.11 2.45 -3.19
C GLN A 128 5.46 3.81 -3.34
N ARG A 129 5.90 4.55 -4.37
CA ARG A 129 5.15 5.67 -4.93
C ARG A 129 4.66 5.28 -6.29
N PHE A 130 3.54 5.83 -6.68
CA PHE A 130 2.91 5.52 -7.96
C PHE A 130 2.25 6.75 -8.56
N ARG A 131 1.97 6.67 -9.87
CA ARG A 131 1.20 7.69 -10.58
C ARG A 131 -0.03 7.06 -11.22
N LEU A 132 -1.07 7.85 -11.34
CA LEU A 132 -2.30 7.41 -11.98
C LEU A 132 -2.14 7.45 -13.50
N LEU A 133 -2.38 6.32 -14.16
CA LEU A 133 -2.36 6.23 -15.63
C LEU A 133 -3.76 6.39 -16.21
N HIS A 134 -4.75 5.81 -15.53
CA HIS A 134 -6.13 5.82 -16.02
C HIS A 134 -7.08 5.69 -14.84
N LYS A 135 -8.09 6.52 -14.83
CA LYS A 135 -9.11 6.52 -13.76
C LYS A 135 -10.17 5.44 -13.96
#